data_f0639adfda2c22a672e150a4f38bc0f0
#
_entry.id   f0639adfda2c22a672e150a4f38bc0f0
#
_cell.length_a   1.000
_cell.length_b   1.000
_cell.length_c   1.000
_cell.angle_alpha   90.00
_cell.angle_beta   90.00
_cell.angle_gamma   90.00
#
_symmetry.space_group_name_H-M   'P 1'
#
loop_
_entity.id
_entity.type
_entity.pdbx_description
1 polymer ?
#
loop_
_entity_poly.entity_id
_entity_poly.type
_entity_poly.pdbx_seq_one_letter_code
_entity_poly.pdbx_strand_id
1 'polypeptide(L)'
;GLTFGEALRPAFSTYIQQVLVNAVALGRGMASKGLRLVTGGTDNHLLLVDLTPAGDVTGKDAEKALDSVGITANKNTIPGEKRSPFVTSGIRVGSAAATTRGFGEDECERIGELIGEVVTHIGDDEALAAVAAEVEELLAVHPLYPELG
;
A
#
# COMPACT_ATOMS: atom_id res chain seq x y z
N GLY A 1 26.45 -24.53 14.72
CA GLY A 1 25.71 -24.23 15.73
C GLY A 1 24.30 -24.28 15.31
N LEU A 2 23.59 -23.45 15.96
CA LEU A 2 22.29 -23.27 15.51
C LEU A 2 22.40 -23.14 14.02
N THR A 3 21.76 -24.00 13.31
CA THR A 3 21.75 -23.76 11.90
C THR A 3 21.09 -22.42 11.75
N PHE A 4 21.69 -21.60 10.95
CA PHE A 4 21.21 -20.28 10.73
C PHE A 4 19.72 -20.30 10.37
N GLY A 5 19.30 -21.28 9.56
CA GLY A 5 17.92 -21.42 9.17
C GLY A 5 17.01 -21.72 10.34
N GLU A 6 17.45 -22.50 11.31
CA GLU A 6 16.61 -22.80 12.47
C GLU A 6 16.43 -21.60 13.37
N ALA A 7 17.47 -20.78 13.52
CA ALA A 7 17.37 -19.58 14.31
C ALA A 7 16.42 -18.56 13.71
N LEU A 8 16.41 -18.47 12.38
CA LEU A 8 15.64 -17.46 11.69
C LEU A 8 14.24 -17.89 11.32
N ARG A 9 13.99 -19.18 11.20
CA ARG A 9 12.70 -19.65 10.74
C ARG A 9 11.50 -19.11 11.50
N PRO A 10 11.49 -19.17 12.83
CA PRO A 10 10.33 -18.62 13.56
C PRO A 10 10.16 -17.14 13.31
N ALA A 11 11.25 -16.38 13.33
CA ALA A 11 11.18 -14.95 13.11
C ALA A 11 10.77 -14.62 11.67
N PHE A 12 11.33 -15.36 10.69
CA PHE A 12 10.98 -15.17 9.30
C PHE A 12 9.52 -15.51 9.03
N SER A 13 9.06 -16.62 9.60
CA SER A 13 7.67 -17.04 9.47
C SER A 13 6.72 -16.00 10.06
N THR A 14 7.07 -15.45 11.23
CA THR A 14 6.28 -14.39 11.86
C THR A 14 6.26 -13.14 10.99
N TYR A 15 7.40 -12.79 10.40
CA TYR A 15 7.48 -11.65 9.49
C TYR A 15 6.56 -11.85 8.28
N ILE A 16 6.62 -13.02 7.65
CA ILE A 16 5.77 -13.31 6.49
C ILE A 16 4.29 -13.26 6.87
N GLN A 17 3.94 -13.81 8.03
CA GLN A 17 2.57 -13.74 8.51
C GLN A 17 2.12 -12.29 8.70
N GLN A 18 3.00 -11.47 9.27
CA GLN A 18 2.67 -10.05 9.47
C GLN A 18 2.53 -9.33 8.14
N VAL A 19 3.37 -9.66 7.15
CA VAL A 19 3.25 -9.07 5.82
C VAL A 19 1.87 -9.39 5.24
N LEU A 20 1.42 -10.62 5.37
CA LEU A 20 0.12 -11.03 4.83
C LEU A 20 -1.04 -10.39 5.59
N VAL A 21 -0.95 -10.32 6.92
CA VAL A 21 -1.96 -9.65 7.73
C VAL A 21 -2.03 -8.17 7.35
N ASN A 22 -0.88 -7.54 7.18
CA ASN A 22 -0.81 -6.13 6.79
C ASN A 22 -1.38 -5.91 5.38
N ALA A 23 -1.18 -6.87 4.48
CA ALA A 23 -1.77 -6.79 3.15
C ALA A 23 -3.30 -6.81 3.21
N VAL A 24 -3.87 -7.69 4.05
CA VAL A 24 -5.32 -7.73 4.26
C VAL A 24 -5.82 -6.40 4.80
N ALA A 25 -5.12 -5.86 5.80
CA ALA A 25 -5.51 -4.60 6.42
C ALA A 25 -5.43 -3.44 5.43
N LEU A 26 -4.36 -3.40 4.64
CA LEU A 26 -4.17 -2.40 3.60
C LEU A 26 -5.32 -2.46 2.59
N GLY A 27 -5.66 -3.67 2.14
CA GLY A 27 -6.77 -3.87 1.22
C GLY A 27 -8.11 -3.46 1.82
N ARG A 28 -8.31 -3.77 3.09
CA ARG A 28 -9.55 -3.41 3.79
C ARG A 28 -9.71 -1.90 3.87
N GLY A 29 -8.61 -1.19 4.18
CA GLY A 29 -8.63 0.28 4.20
C GLY A 29 -8.95 0.87 2.85
N MET A 30 -8.32 0.38 1.79
CA MET A 30 -8.61 0.85 0.43
C MET A 30 -10.05 0.56 0.02
N ALA A 31 -10.55 -0.63 0.33
CA ALA A 31 -11.91 -1.00 -0.01
C ALA A 31 -12.94 -0.13 0.72
N SER A 32 -12.63 0.27 1.97
CA SER A 32 -13.53 1.13 2.74
C SER A 32 -13.69 2.50 2.10
N LYS A 33 -12.76 2.90 1.24
CA LYS A 33 -12.82 4.17 0.51
C LYS A 33 -13.35 3.99 -0.92
N GLY A 34 -13.86 2.81 -1.24
CA GLY A 34 -14.49 2.56 -2.52
C GLY A 34 -13.59 2.02 -3.62
N LEU A 35 -12.34 1.73 -3.33
CA LEU A 35 -11.45 1.13 -4.31
C LEU A 35 -11.73 -0.38 -4.41
N ARG A 36 -11.49 -0.94 -5.58
CA ARG A 36 -11.77 -2.35 -5.82
C ARG A 36 -10.47 -3.14 -5.89
N LEU A 37 -10.39 -4.17 -5.09
CA LEU A 37 -9.25 -5.09 -5.13
C LEU A 37 -9.50 -6.12 -6.21
N VAL A 38 -8.59 -6.23 -7.18
CA VAL A 38 -8.79 -7.11 -8.33
C VAL A 38 -8.75 -8.57 -7.93
N THR A 39 -7.81 -8.94 -7.08
CA THR A 39 -7.60 -10.34 -6.72
C THR A 39 -8.53 -10.83 -5.65
N GLY A 40 -9.13 -9.92 -4.87
CA GLY A 40 -10.03 -10.31 -3.79
C GLY A 40 -9.40 -11.13 -2.69
N GLY A 41 -8.22 -11.67 -2.93
CA GLY A 41 -7.50 -12.49 -1.97
C GLY A 41 -6.17 -11.85 -1.65
N THR A 42 -5.56 -12.33 -0.58
CA THR A 42 -4.32 -11.78 -0.11
C THR A 42 -3.32 -12.88 0.16
N ASP A 43 -3.18 -13.77 -0.82
CA ASP A 43 -2.21 -14.85 -0.71
C ASP A 43 -0.79 -14.36 -0.76
N ASN A 44 -0.60 -13.10 -1.16
CA ASN A 44 0.73 -12.50 -1.16
C ASN A 44 0.62 -11.05 -0.69
N HIS A 45 1.76 -10.40 -0.61
CA HIS A 45 1.87 -9.05 -0.06
C HIS A 45 1.64 -7.94 -1.09
N LEU A 46 1.35 -8.30 -2.33
CA LEU A 46 1.09 -7.34 -3.39
C LEU A 46 -0.39 -7.32 -3.72
N LEU A 47 -0.96 -6.14 -3.72
CA LEU A 47 -2.37 -5.95 -4.04
C LEU A 47 -2.50 -5.18 -5.35
N LEU A 48 -3.31 -5.70 -6.26
CA LEU A 48 -3.66 -4.99 -7.48
C LEU A 48 -4.99 -4.31 -7.25
N VAL A 49 -5.02 -3.01 -7.46
CA VAL A 49 -6.19 -2.18 -7.16
C VAL A 49 -6.73 -1.60 -8.45
N ASP A 50 -8.04 -1.80 -8.66
CA ASP A 50 -8.76 -1.21 -9.80
C ASP A 50 -9.27 0.17 -9.36
N LEU A 51 -8.84 1.21 -10.05
CA LEU A 51 -9.20 2.58 -9.72
C LEU A 51 -10.48 3.07 -10.41
N THR A 52 -11.06 2.25 -11.27
CA THR A 52 -12.26 2.69 -12.02
C THR A 52 -13.43 3.08 -11.13
N PRO A 53 -13.65 2.47 -9.94
CA PRO A 53 -14.71 2.94 -9.06
C PRO A 53 -14.51 4.37 -8.56
N ALA A 54 -13.29 4.88 -8.60
CA ALA A 54 -12.99 6.26 -8.17
C ALA A 54 -13.22 7.28 -9.29
N GLY A 55 -13.62 6.83 -10.49
CA GLY A 55 -13.89 7.70 -11.63
C GLY A 55 -12.81 7.63 -12.68
N ASP A 56 -12.44 8.77 -13.26
CA ASP A 56 -11.47 8.84 -14.34
C ASP A 56 -10.01 8.84 -13.86
N VAL A 57 -9.75 8.32 -12.68
CA VAL A 57 -8.41 8.27 -12.14
C VAL A 57 -7.59 7.20 -12.85
N THR A 58 -6.42 7.58 -13.35
CA THR A 58 -5.51 6.64 -13.99
C THR A 58 -4.46 6.16 -13.01
N GLY A 59 -3.86 4.99 -13.32
CA GLY A 59 -2.76 4.48 -12.52
C GLY A 59 -1.59 5.45 -12.49
N LYS A 60 -1.32 6.10 -13.62
CA LYS A 60 -0.26 7.11 -13.71
C LYS A 60 -0.51 8.27 -12.75
N ASP A 61 -1.74 8.79 -12.74
CA ASP A 61 -2.08 9.90 -11.86
C ASP A 61 -2.02 9.49 -10.39
N ALA A 62 -2.53 8.30 -10.07
CA ALA A 62 -2.53 7.79 -8.71
C ALA A 62 -1.09 7.55 -8.22
N GLU A 63 -0.25 6.95 -9.06
CA GLU A 63 1.15 6.70 -8.72
C GLU A 63 1.85 7.99 -8.36
N LYS A 64 1.65 9.02 -9.17
CA LYS A 64 2.27 10.32 -8.98
C LYS A 64 1.75 11.01 -7.71
N ALA A 65 0.44 10.99 -7.51
CA ALA A 65 -0.16 11.63 -6.34
C ALA A 65 0.26 10.94 -5.05
N LEU A 66 0.30 9.62 -5.04
CA LEU A 66 0.74 8.87 -3.86
C LEU A 66 2.22 9.13 -3.56
N ASP A 67 3.05 9.19 -4.59
CA ASP A 67 4.46 9.50 -4.40
C ASP A 67 4.63 10.86 -3.74
N SER A 68 3.80 11.83 -4.12
CA SER A 68 3.88 13.18 -3.56
C SER A 68 3.56 13.25 -2.07
N VAL A 69 2.82 12.25 -1.55
CA VAL A 69 2.50 12.20 -0.12
C VAL A 69 3.35 11.17 0.63
N GLY A 70 4.32 10.56 -0.04
CA GLY A 70 5.25 9.63 0.59
C GLY A 70 4.82 8.17 0.58
N ILE A 71 3.84 7.83 -0.24
CA ILE A 71 3.37 6.44 -0.38
C ILE A 71 3.83 5.90 -1.72
N THR A 72 4.53 4.78 -1.72
CA THR A 72 5.01 4.16 -2.95
C THR A 72 3.98 3.20 -3.52
N ALA A 73 3.60 3.43 -4.76
CA ALA A 73 2.73 2.53 -5.50
C ALA A 73 3.19 2.56 -6.95
N ASN A 74 2.84 1.52 -7.71
CA ASN A 74 3.22 1.44 -9.11
C ASN A 74 1.97 1.30 -9.96
N LYS A 75 1.92 2.02 -11.08
CA LYS A 75 0.82 1.83 -12.01
C LYS A 75 0.87 0.41 -12.57
N ASN A 76 -0.29 -0.18 -12.78
CA ASN A 76 -0.40 -1.56 -13.22
C ASN A 76 -1.68 -1.76 -14.01
N THR A 77 -1.59 -2.54 -15.09
CA THR A 77 -2.80 -2.87 -15.86
C THR A 77 -3.71 -3.77 -15.03
N ILE A 78 -5.00 -3.67 -15.31
CA ILE A 78 -6.01 -4.52 -14.67
C ILE A 78 -6.59 -5.47 -15.71
N PRO A 79 -7.25 -6.56 -15.29
CA PRO A 79 -7.97 -7.41 -16.24
C PRO A 79 -9.00 -6.57 -17.00
N GLY A 80 -8.99 -6.70 -18.33
CA GLY A 80 -9.88 -5.90 -19.16
C GLY A 80 -9.41 -4.46 -19.36
N GLU A 81 -8.12 -4.21 -19.17
CA GLU A 81 -7.57 -2.86 -19.27
C GLU A 81 -7.92 -2.20 -20.60
N LYS A 82 -8.49 -1.00 -20.52
CA LYS A 82 -8.88 -0.22 -21.71
C LYS A 82 -7.91 0.91 -22.01
N ARG A 83 -7.01 1.21 -21.09
CA ARG A 83 -6.02 2.26 -21.26
C ARG A 83 -4.68 1.66 -21.66
N SER A 84 -3.79 2.52 -22.15
CA SER A 84 -2.44 2.13 -22.52
C SER A 84 -1.67 1.59 -21.29
N PRO A 85 -0.71 0.68 -21.48
CA PRO A 85 0.15 0.21 -20.38
C PRO A 85 0.97 1.33 -19.73
N PHE A 86 1.12 2.46 -20.41
CA PHE A 86 1.84 3.60 -19.86
C PHE A 86 0.97 4.46 -18.96
N VAL A 87 -0.33 4.25 -18.97
CA VAL A 87 -1.31 5.03 -18.19
C VAL A 87 -2.02 4.15 -17.16
N THR A 88 -2.57 3.06 -17.58
CA THR A 88 -3.27 2.01 -16.82
C THR A 88 -4.50 2.52 -16.07
N SER A 89 -5.29 1.59 -15.57
CA SER A 89 -6.47 1.88 -14.75
C SER A 89 -6.31 1.34 -13.34
N GLY A 90 -5.13 0.87 -12.98
CA GLY A 90 -4.86 0.29 -11.68
C GLY A 90 -3.50 0.65 -11.12
N ILE A 91 -3.32 0.31 -9.85
CA ILE A 91 -2.04 0.44 -9.17
C ILE A 91 -1.75 -0.85 -8.42
N ARG A 92 -0.48 -1.08 -8.15
CA ARG A 92 -0.02 -2.19 -7.34
C ARG A 92 0.60 -1.64 -6.06
N VAL A 93 0.15 -2.14 -4.92
CA VAL A 93 0.60 -1.69 -3.61
C VAL A 93 1.02 -2.91 -2.81
N GLY A 94 2.11 -2.79 -2.07
CA GLY A 94 2.59 -3.89 -1.23
C GLY A 94 2.76 -3.48 0.22
N SER A 95 2.71 -4.46 1.10
CA SER A 95 2.80 -4.23 2.54
C SER A 95 4.18 -4.51 3.13
N ALA A 96 5.12 -5.03 2.32
CA ALA A 96 6.41 -5.46 2.85
C ALA A 96 7.20 -4.32 3.49
N ALA A 97 7.25 -3.16 2.83
CA ALA A 97 7.99 -2.01 3.36
C ALA A 97 7.40 -1.52 4.68
N ALA A 98 6.07 -1.46 4.76
CA ALA A 98 5.40 -1.05 6.00
C ALA A 98 5.69 -2.03 7.12
N THR A 99 5.67 -3.33 6.82
CA THR A 99 5.97 -4.35 7.81
C THR A 99 7.41 -4.23 8.31
N THR A 100 8.35 -3.95 7.42
CA THR A 100 9.76 -3.75 7.79
C THR A 100 9.91 -2.55 8.72
N ARG A 101 9.08 -1.52 8.58
CA ARG A 101 9.09 -0.37 9.46
C ARG A 101 8.43 -0.64 10.81
N GLY A 102 7.87 -1.83 11.00
CA GLY A 102 7.19 -2.18 12.25
C GLY A 102 5.72 -1.82 12.28
N PHE A 103 5.15 -1.46 11.14
CA PHE A 103 3.72 -1.16 11.07
C PHE A 103 2.93 -2.43 11.32
N GLY A 104 1.88 -2.31 12.11
CA GLY A 104 0.96 -3.39 12.36
C GLY A 104 -0.30 -3.26 11.53
N GLU A 105 -1.28 -4.09 11.88
CA GLU A 105 -2.54 -4.16 11.15
C GLU A 105 -3.28 -2.82 11.11
N ASP A 106 -3.35 -2.14 12.26
CA ASP A 106 -4.10 -0.88 12.34
C ASP A 106 -3.46 0.21 11.49
N GLU A 107 -2.14 0.32 11.52
CA GLU A 107 -1.43 1.30 10.72
C GLU A 107 -1.61 1.03 9.23
N CYS A 108 -1.55 -0.24 8.83
CA CYS A 108 -1.71 -0.59 7.43
C CYS A 108 -3.13 -0.36 6.94
N GLU A 109 -4.12 -0.60 7.78
CA GLU A 109 -5.50 -0.25 7.42
C GLU A 109 -5.65 1.25 7.22
N ARG A 110 -5.04 2.04 8.09
CA ARG A 110 -5.07 3.50 7.95
C ARG A 110 -4.37 3.95 6.68
N ILE A 111 -3.22 3.35 6.34
CA ILE A 111 -2.53 3.66 5.10
C ILE A 111 -3.42 3.33 3.90
N GLY A 112 -4.14 2.22 3.94
CA GLY A 112 -5.10 1.88 2.89
C GLY A 112 -6.18 2.94 2.73
N GLU A 113 -6.70 3.44 3.84
CA GLU A 113 -7.67 4.53 3.82
C GLU A 113 -7.05 5.80 3.22
N LEU A 114 -5.82 6.11 3.59
CA LEU A 114 -5.14 7.29 3.04
C LEU A 114 -4.90 7.16 1.54
N ILE A 115 -4.57 5.97 1.07
CA ILE A 115 -4.45 5.72 -0.36
C ILE A 115 -5.78 6.03 -1.06
N GLY A 116 -6.88 5.57 -0.49
CA GLY A 116 -8.19 5.87 -1.04
C GLY A 116 -8.50 7.35 -1.04
N GLU A 117 -8.14 8.06 0.02
CA GLU A 117 -8.32 9.50 0.09
C GLU A 117 -7.53 10.23 -0.99
N VAL A 118 -6.27 9.84 -1.21
CA VAL A 118 -5.46 10.45 -2.27
C VAL A 118 -6.09 10.23 -3.62
N VAL A 119 -6.49 8.99 -3.91
CA VAL A 119 -7.04 8.63 -5.22
C VAL A 119 -8.32 9.40 -5.51
N THR A 120 -9.16 9.60 -4.51
CA THR A 120 -10.44 10.30 -4.70
C THR A 120 -10.32 11.81 -4.62
N HIS A 121 -9.16 12.34 -4.26
CA HIS A 121 -8.94 13.78 -4.10
C HIS A 121 -7.75 14.28 -4.91
N ILE A 122 -7.42 13.62 -6.00
CA ILE A 122 -6.34 14.08 -6.89
C ILE A 122 -6.69 15.46 -7.42
N GLY A 123 -5.77 16.39 -7.29
CA GLY A 123 -5.99 17.77 -7.66
C GLY A 123 -6.44 18.68 -6.51
N ASP A 124 -6.76 18.09 -5.37
CA ASP A 124 -7.11 18.85 -4.16
C ASP A 124 -5.85 18.94 -3.28
N ASP A 125 -5.10 20.01 -3.46
CA ASP A 125 -3.82 20.17 -2.76
C ASP A 125 -3.98 20.18 -1.25
N GLU A 126 -5.07 20.70 -0.75
CA GLU A 126 -5.33 20.76 0.68
C GLU A 126 -5.53 19.36 1.26
N ALA A 127 -6.32 18.54 0.57
CA ALA A 127 -6.55 17.15 0.99
C ALA A 127 -5.26 16.35 0.93
N LEU A 128 -4.47 16.52 -0.13
CA LEU A 128 -3.20 15.81 -0.28
C LEU A 128 -2.19 16.24 0.78
N ALA A 129 -2.18 17.52 1.14
CA ALA A 129 -1.30 18.02 2.19
C ALA A 129 -1.65 17.41 3.54
N ALA A 130 -2.93 17.24 3.83
CA ALA A 130 -3.38 16.60 5.06
C ALA A 130 -2.95 15.13 5.11
N VAL A 131 -3.06 14.42 3.99
CA VAL A 131 -2.60 13.03 3.91
C VAL A 131 -1.09 12.95 4.10
N ALA A 132 -0.35 13.84 3.43
CA ALA A 132 1.11 13.86 3.55
C ALA A 132 1.55 14.07 5.00
N ALA A 133 0.87 14.95 5.72
CA ALA A 133 1.17 15.21 7.13
C ALA A 133 0.95 13.97 7.98
N GLU A 134 -0.14 13.25 7.73
CA GLU A 134 -0.41 12.02 8.49
C GLU A 134 0.58 10.91 8.15
N VAL A 135 0.96 10.78 6.89
CA VAL A 135 1.98 9.81 6.48
C VAL A 135 3.31 10.12 7.18
N GLU A 136 3.67 11.40 7.23
CA GLU A 136 4.90 11.82 7.90
C GLU A 136 4.86 11.46 9.38
N GLU A 137 3.74 11.67 10.05
CA GLU A 137 3.57 11.29 11.44
C GLU A 137 3.73 9.78 11.63
N LEU A 138 3.13 8.97 10.78
CA LEU A 138 3.26 7.52 10.86
C LEU A 138 4.70 7.08 10.68
N LEU A 139 5.41 7.70 9.74
CA LEU A 139 6.81 7.38 9.50
C LEU A 139 7.71 7.82 10.66
N ALA A 140 7.36 8.91 11.31
CA ALA A 140 8.13 9.39 12.47
C ALA A 140 8.00 8.44 13.65
N VAL A 141 6.83 7.85 13.83
CA VAL A 141 6.58 6.88 14.91
C VAL A 141 7.22 5.54 14.59
N HIS A 142 7.27 5.19 13.29
CA HIS A 142 7.78 3.90 12.84
C HIS A 142 8.93 4.07 11.85
N PRO A 143 10.06 4.62 12.26
CA PRO A 143 11.19 4.77 11.35
C PRO A 143 11.80 3.42 11.02
N LEU A 144 12.54 3.36 9.92
CA LEU A 144 13.31 2.16 9.61
C LEU A 144 14.27 1.88 10.75
N TYR A 145 14.42 0.60 11.09
CA TYR A 145 15.30 0.22 12.18
C TYR A 145 16.76 0.42 11.79
N PRO A 146 17.49 1.29 12.48
CA PRO A 146 18.90 1.50 12.14
C PRO A 146 19.73 0.23 12.31
N GLU A 147 19.39 -0.59 13.28
CA GLU A 147 20.13 -1.81 13.53
C GLU A 147 19.90 -2.88 12.46
N LEU A 148 18.91 -2.70 11.63
CA LEU A 148 18.64 -3.59 10.51
C LEU A 148 19.14 -3.03 9.18
N GLY A 149 19.39 -1.75 9.16
CA GLY A 149 19.80 -1.07 7.95
C GLY A 149 21.26 -1.20 7.68
#